data_326d5f83ca50c500226d597bfb4d0a25
#
_entry.id   326d5f83ca50c500226d597bfb4d0a25
#
_cell.length_a   1.000
_cell.length_b   1.000
_cell.length_c   1.000
_cell.angle_alpha   90.00
_cell.angle_beta   90.00
_cell.angle_gamma   90.00
#
_symmetry.space_group_name_H-M   'P 1'
#
loop_
_entity.id
_entity.type
_entity.pdbx_description
1 polymer ?
#
loop_
_entity_poly.entity_id
_entity_poly.type
_entity_poly.pdbx_seq_one_letter_code
_entity_poly.pdbx_strand_id
1 'polypeptide(L)'
;MTLTSLAVRRFAPDGPPAGPPVLLLHGFASDGPTDWISTGWPSALTAAGRPVLVPDLPGHGSSPALADTTPKAIAEELAAAVGHVSDVDVVGYSLGARLAWELPAVLPVRRLVLGGLSPHEPFGAVDVEAALAFAAGGRLPADPLTAAIARMITAPGRDPAALARCIEGLRREPFAPEAGALTVPTRFVAGRDDPVSQGIETLVPLVPGSDLLTVPGDHGGALRGAPFRTAALAFLTTP
;
A
#
# COMPACT_ATOMS: atom_id res chain seq x y z
N MET A 1 -21.70 3.55 13.91
CA MET A 1 -20.89 3.45 12.69
C MET A 1 -20.11 4.75 12.54
N THR A 2 -18.83 4.72 12.75
CA THR A 2 -17.96 5.86 12.44
C THR A 2 -17.95 6.01 10.93
N LEU A 3 -18.36 7.15 10.39
CA LEU A 3 -18.26 7.42 8.96
C LEU A 3 -16.78 7.67 8.66
N THR A 4 -16.22 6.86 7.75
CA THR A 4 -14.86 7.12 7.25
C THR A 4 -14.81 8.48 6.56
N SER A 5 -13.70 9.19 6.74
CA SER A 5 -13.39 10.40 6.01
C SER A 5 -12.62 10.15 4.71
N LEU A 6 -12.17 8.90 4.46
CA LEU A 6 -11.36 8.57 3.29
C LEU A 6 -12.13 8.68 1.99
N ALA A 7 -11.49 9.23 0.97
CA ALA A 7 -11.97 9.23 -0.39
C ALA A 7 -11.80 7.82 -0.99
N VAL A 8 -12.91 7.13 -1.28
CA VAL A 8 -12.92 5.76 -1.82
C VAL A 8 -13.61 5.72 -3.17
N ARG A 9 -12.90 5.27 -4.20
CA ARG A 9 -13.48 5.01 -5.53
C ARG A 9 -13.88 3.55 -5.59
N ARG A 10 -15.09 3.29 -6.11
CA ARG A 10 -15.69 1.95 -6.16
C ARG A 10 -15.97 1.59 -7.62
N PHE A 11 -15.60 0.37 -8.00
CA PHE A 11 -15.86 -0.17 -9.34
C PHE A 11 -16.58 -1.50 -9.19
N ALA A 12 -17.60 -1.69 -10.00
CA ALA A 12 -18.39 -2.93 -10.02
C ALA A 12 -18.18 -3.67 -11.35
N PRO A 13 -18.21 -5.00 -11.37
CA PRO A 13 -18.31 -5.76 -12.60
C PRO A 13 -19.68 -5.57 -13.27
N ASP A 14 -19.78 -5.83 -14.57
CA ASP A 14 -21.05 -5.69 -15.31
C ASP A 14 -22.11 -6.73 -14.92
N GLY A 15 -21.70 -7.81 -14.24
CA GLY A 15 -22.57 -8.90 -13.79
C GLY A 15 -22.45 -9.17 -12.29
N PRO A 16 -23.09 -10.26 -11.81
CA PRO A 16 -22.93 -10.67 -10.42
C PRO A 16 -21.45 -10.88 -10.07
N PRO A 17 -21.01 -10.48 -8.86
CA PRO A 17 -19.64 -10.70 -8.44
C PRO A 17 -19.25 -12.19 -8.46
N ALA A 18 -18.06 -12.48 -9.02
CA ALA A 18 -17.47 -13.83 -9.05
C ALA A 18 -16.57 -14.11 -7.82
N GLY A 19 -16.49 -13.16 -6.90
CA GLY A 19 -15.73 -13.29 -5.65
C GLY A 19 -15.76 -12.02 -4.81
N PRO A 20 -15.08 -12.02 -3.66
CA PRO A 20 -15.09 -10.89 -2.73
C PRO A 20 -14.48 -9.63 -3.37
N PRO A 21 -14.79 -8.44 -2.83
CA PRO A 21 -14.17 -7.19 -3.31
C PRO A 21 -12.65 -7.24 -3.14
N VAL A 22 -11.95 -6.47 -3.97
CA VAL A 22 -10.50 -6.28 -3.90
C VAL A 22 -10.21 -4.85 -3.47
N LEU A 23 -9.50 -4.70 -2.35
CA LEU A 23 -9.01 -3.43 -1.83
C LEU A 23 -7.61 -3.16 -2.39
N LEU A 24 -7.42 -2.00 -3.03
CA LEU A 24 -6.14 -1.61 -3.63
C LEU A 24 -5.52 -0.44 -2.85
N LEU A 25 -4.36 -0.66 -2.22
CA LEU A 25 -3.66 0.32 -1.39
C LEU A 25 -2.39 0.83 -2.08
N HIS A 26 -2.34 2.12 -2.38
CA HIS A 26 -1.25 2.78 -3.12
C HIS A 26 0.00 3.06 -2.26
N GLY A 27 1.10 3.46 -2.91
CA GLY A 27 2.37 3.78 -2.28
C GLY A 27 2.41 5.17 -1.62
N PHE A 28 3.50 5.43 -0.87
CA PHE A 28 3.75 6.72 -0.23
C PHE A 28 3.86 7.85 -1.27
N ALA A 29 3.31 9.02 -0.91
CA ALA A 29 3.24 10.21 -1.76
C ALA A 29 2.62 9.95 -3.15
N SER A 30 1.75 8.94 -3.28
CA SER A 30 0.96 8.63 -4.46
C SER A 30 -0.55 8.80 -4.16
N ASP A 31 -1.41 8.21 -4.98
CA ASP A 31 -2.86 8.18 -4.81
C ASP A 31 -3.46 7.02 -5.62
N GLY A 32 -4.73 6.69 -5.36
CA GLY A 32 -5.44 5.63 -6.07
C GLY A 32 -5.51 5.82 -7.58
N PRO A 33 -5.82 7.02 -8.12
CA PRO A 33 -5.76 7.31 -9.54
C PRO A 33 -4.41 6.99 -10.18
N THR A 34 -3.31 7.41 -9.55
CA THR A 34 -1.96 7.26 -10.09
C THR A 34 -1.50 5.81 -10.11
N ASP A 35 -1.62 5.10 -8.99
CA ASP A 35 -1.06 3.76 -8.88
C ASP A 35 -1.97 2.68 -9.48
N TRP A 36 -3.28 2.85 -9.40
CA TRP A 36 -4.22 1.79 -9.72
C TRP A 36 -5.10 2.06 -10.93
N ILE A 37 -5.71 3.27 -11.03
CA ILE A 37 -6.66 3.53 -12.11
C ILE A 37 -5.93 3.72 -13.43
N SER A 38 -4.89 4.57 -13.45
CA SER A 38 -4.10 4.85 -14.66
C SER A 38 -3.37 3.62 -15.21
N THR A 39 -3.10 2.65 -14.35
CA THR A 39 -2.43 1.38 -14.69
C THR A 39 -3.40 0.25 -15.07
N GLY A 40 -4.72 0.53 -15.07
CA GLY A 40 -5.76 -0.39 -15.54
C GLY A 40 -6.13 -1.52 -14.59
N TRP A 41 -5.79 -1.42 -13.30
CA TRP A 41 -6.12 -2.44 -12.31
C TRP A 41 -7.63 -2.63 -12.11
N PRO A 42 -8.44 -1.56 -11.89
CA PRO A 42 -9.88 -1.73 -11.73
C PRO A 42 -10.53 -2.42 -12.93
N SER A 43 -10.17 -2.02 -14.15
CA SER A 43 -10.72 -2.64 -15.36
C SER A 43 -10.39 -4.14 -15.46
N ALA A 44 -9.14 -4.53 -15.12
CA ALA A 44 -8.74 -5.93 -15.16
C ALA A 44 -9.46 -6.78 -14.10
N LEU A 45 -9.65 -6.23 -12.89
CA LEU A 45 -10.35 -6.91 -11.80
C LEU A 45 -11.85 -7.01 -12.05
N THR A 46 -12.50 -5.94 -12.53
CA THR A 46 -13.93 -5.98 -12.86
C THR A 46 -14.21 -6.91 -14.03
N ALA A 47 -13.34 -6.98 -15.04
CA ALA A 47 -13.42 -7.98 -16.10
C ALA A 47 -13.31 -9.43 -15.58
N ALA A 48 -12.60 -9.64 -14.46
CA ALA A 48 -12.56 -10.92 -13.74
C ALA A 48 -13.72 -11.11 -12.75
N GLY A 49 -14.76 -10.28 -12.82
CA GLY A 49 -15.93 -10.35 -11.95
C GLY A 49 -15.70 -9.87 -10.53
N ARG A 50 -14.65 -9.10 -10.24
CA ARG A 50 -14.30 -8.66 -8.90
C ARG A 50 -14.70 -7.19 -8.66
N PRO A 51 -15.52 -6.87 -7.65
CA PRO A 51 -15.70 -5.50 -7.20
C PRO A 51 -14.36 -4.93 -6.70
N VAL A 52 -14.12 -3.62 -6.89
CA VAL A 52 -12.84 -2.99 -6.52
C VAL A 52 -13.06 -1.75 -5.68
N LEU A 53 -12.27 -1.62 -4.63
CA LEU A 53 -12.21 -0.48 -3.72
C LEU A 53 -10.84 0.16 -3.82
N VAL A 54 -10.80 1.44 -4.14
CA VAL A 54 -9.56 2.21 -4.31
C VAL A 54 -9.61 3.44 -3.41
N PRO A 55 -9.23 3.32 -2.13
CA PRO A 55 -9.10 4.48 -1.27
C PRO A 55 -7.84 5.28 -1.62
N ASP A 56 -7.88 6.58 -1.39
CA ASP A 56 -6.68 7.34 -1.11
C ASP A 56 -6.33 7.15 0.36
N LEU A 57 -5.07 6.85 0.67
CA LEU A 57 -4.59 6.70 2.06
C LEU A 57 -4.71 8.03 2.82
N PRO A 58 -4.78 8.01 4.16
CA PRO A 58 -4.84 9.25 4.95
C PRO A 58 -3.73 10.24 4.60
N GLY A 59 -4.11 11.49 4.36
CA GLY A 59 -3.18 12.55 3.97
C GLY A 59 -2.63 12.46 2.54
N HIS A 60 -3.16 11.56 1.73
CA HIS A 60 -2.80 11.38 0.32
C HIS A 60 -4.01 11.68 -0.58
N GLY A 61 -3.75 12.11 -1.80
CA GLY A 61 -4.78 12.35 -2.82
C GLY A 61 -5.91 13.26 -2.31
N SER A 62 -7.12 12.73 -2.28
CA SER A 62 -8.34 13.45 -1.82
C SER A 62 -8.74 13.10 -0.38
N SER A 63 -7.99 12.24 0.31
CA SER A 63 -8.26 11.87 1.70
C SER A 63 -7.65 12.87 2.69
N PRO A 64 -8.40 13.25 3.72
CA PRO A 64 -7.85 14.11 4.77
C PRO A 64 -6.77 13.36 5.57
N ALA A 65 -5.89 14.14 6.22
CA ALA A 65 -4.95 13.57 7.18
C ALA A 65 -5.68 13.15 8.45
N LEU A 66 -5.23 12.04 9.05
CA LEU A 66 -5.68 11.62 10.37
C LEU A 66 -4.87 12.32 11.48
N ALA A 67 -5.46 12.38 12.67
CA ALA A 67 -4.76 12.83 13.87
C ALA A 67 -3.75 11.77 14.34
N ASP A 68 -4.12 10.50 14.29
CA ASP A 68 -3.23 9.36 14.51
C ASP A 68 -2.95 8.66 13.19
N THR A 69 -1.67 8.57 12.83
CA THR A 69 -1.16 7.98 11.60
C THR A 69 -0.31 6.73 11.87
N THR A 70 -0.50 6.08 13.02
CA THR A 70 0.08 4.75 13.26
C THR A 70 -0.50 3.74 12.27
N PRO A 71 0.24 2.70 11.88
CA PRO A 71 -0.26 1.64 11.01
C PRO A 71 -1.60 1.05 11.46
N LYS A 72 -1.74 0.83 12.77
CA LYS A 72 -2.99 0.34 13.36
C LYS A 72 -4.15 1.31 13.17
N ALA A 73 -3.98 2.59 13.47
CA ALA A 73 -5.03 3.59 13.29
C ALA A 73 -5.45 3.75 11.83
N ILE A 74 -4.47 3.68 10.90
CA ILE A 74 -4.77 3.70 9.46
C ILE A 74 -5.53 2.44 9.04
N ALA A 75 -5.17 1.26 9.56
CA ALA A 75 -5.87 0.01 9.25
C ALA A 75 -7.33 0.04 9.73
N GLU A 76 -7.60 0.58 10.93
CA GLU A 76 -8.96 0.76 11.46
C GLU A 76 -9.80 1.71 10.58
N GLU A 77 -9.20 2.81 10.09
CA GLU A 77 -9.87 3.74 9.19
C GLU A 77 -10.13 3.12 7.81
N LEU A 78 -9.18 2.33 7.28
CA LEU A 78 -9.38 1.57 6.05
C LEU A 78 -10.49 0.53 6.20
N ALA A 79 -10.57 -0.15 7.35
CA ALA A 79 -11.64 -1.08 7.64
C ALA A 79 -13.02 -0.38 7.68
N ALA A 80 -13.11 0.80 8.28
CA ALA A 80 -14.31 1.63 8.26
C ALA A 80 -14.69 2.04 6.83
N ALA A 81 -13.70 2.35 5.98
CA ALA A 81 -13.90 2.73 4.57
C ALA A 81 -14.39 1.57 3.69
N VAL A 82 -13.92 0.36 3.94
CA VAL A 82 -14.42 -0.87 3.28
C VAL A 82 -15.86 -1.12 3.67
N GLY A 83 -16.18 -0.94 4.93
CA GLY A 83 -17.49 -1.23 5.49
C GLY A 83 -17.68 -2.72 5.81
N HIS A 84 -18.94 -3.12 5.98
CA HIS A 84 -19.23 -4.51 6.34
C HIS A 84 -19.13 -5.42 5.11
N VAL A 85 -18.19 -6.37 5.16
CA VAL A 85 -17.97 -7.41 4.14
C VAL A 85 -17.78 -8.76 4.83
N SER A 86 -18.18 -9.86 4.17
CA SER A 86 -17.91 -11.22 4.66
C SER A 86 -16.45 -11.61 4.45
N ASP A 87 -15.88 -11.18 3.32
CA ASP A 87 -14.51 -11.42 2.91
C ASP A 87 -14.00 -10.25 2.06
N VAL A 88 -12.69 -10.02 2.07
CA VAL A 88 -12.02 -9.06 1.20
C VAL A 88 -10.64 -9.59 0.79
N ASP A 89 -10.28 -9.40 -0.47
CA ASP A 89 -8.89 -9.57 -0.91
C ASP A 89 -8.19 -8.22 -0.91
N VAL A 90 -6.89 -8.21 -0.64
CA VAL A 90 -6.13 -6.97 -0.56
C VAL A 90 -4.90 -7.04 -1.45
N VAL A 91 -4.68 -5.98 -2.22
CA VAL A 91 -3.42 -5.74 -2.96
C VAL A 91 -2.85 -4.42 -2.45
N GLY A 92 -1.68 -4.46 -1.86
CA GLY A 92 -0.95 -3.27 -1.46
C GLY A 92 0.36 -3.13 -2.22
N TYR A 93 0.80 -1.89 -2.43
CA TYR A 93 2.12 -1.61 -3.00
C TYR A 93 2.91 -0.65 -2.11
N SER A 94 4.19 -0.98 -1.83
CA SER A 94 5.08 -0.15 -1.01
C SER A 94 4.45 0.18 0.36
N LEU A 95 4.16 1.44 0.67
CA LEU A 95 3.42 1.82 1.87
C LEU A 95 2.08 1.09 1.96
N GLY A 96 1.36 0.97 0.85
CA GLY A 96 0.10 0.21 0.82
C GLY A 96 0.28 -1.27 1.18
N ALA A 97 1.41 -1.89 0.82
CA ALA A 97 1.74 -3.26 1.23
C ALA A 97 2.07 -3.33 2.73
N ARG A 98 2.79 -2.33 3.26
CA ARG A 98 3.06 -2.20 4.70
C ARG A 98 1.77 -2.10 5.52
N LEU A 99 0.80 -1.29 5.04
CA LEU A 99 -0.49 -1.11 5.71
C LEU A 99 -1.41 -2.33 5.52
N ALA A 100 -1.35 -2.99 4.35
CA ALA A 100 -2.10 -4.22 4.10
C ALA A 100 -1.73 -5.35 5.07
N TRP A 101 -0.50 -5.35 5.59
CA TRP A 101 -0.04 -6.30 6.61
C TRP A 101 -0.88 -6.24 7.90
N GLU A 102 -1.38 -5.06 8.26
CA GLU A 102 -2.18 -4.85 9.49
C GLU A 102 -3.66 -5.24 9.31
N LEU A 103 -4.16 -5.29 8.08
CA LEU A 103 -5.60 -5.44 7.83
C LEU A 103 -6.23 -6.75 8.31
N PRO A 104 -5.55 -7.91 8.32
CA PRO A 104 -6.15 -9.15 8.85
C PRO A 104 -6.56 -9.08 10.32
N ALA A 105 -6.02 -8.13 11.08
CA ALA A 105 -6.40 -7.90 12.48
C ALA A 105 -7.77 -7.19 12.61
N VAL A 106 -8.24 -6.49 11.56
CA VAL A 106 -9.42 -5.61 11.59
C VAL A 106 -10.44 -5.90 10.47
N LEU A 107 -10.08 -6.74 9.50
CA LEU A 107 -10.93 -7.13 8.37
C LEU A 107 -10.85 -8.64 8.11
N PRO A 108 -11.90 -9.26 7.59
CA PRO A 108 -11.89 -10.65 7.14
C PRO A 108 -11.14 -10.79 5.82
N VAL A 109 -9.80 -10.63 5.87
CA VAL A 109 -8.95 -10.74 4.69
C VAL A 109 -8.81 -12.19 4.28
N ARG A 110 -9.17 -12.51 3.03
CA ARG A 110 -9.05 -13.85 2.46
C ARG A 110 -7.66 -14.11 1.86
N ARG A 111 -7.13 -13.12 1.15
CA ARG A 111 -5.81 -13.19 0.47
C ARG A 111 -5.14 -11.82 0.45
N LEU A 112 -3.81 -11.86 0.58
CA LEU A 112 -2.95 -10.67 0.48
C LEU A 112 -2.00 -10.78 -0.70
N VAL A 113 -1.86 -9.69 -1.46
CA VAL A 113 -0.77 -9.49 -2.41
C VAL A 113 0.01 -8.25 -1.96
N LEU A 114 1.28 -8.45 -1.62
CA LEU A 114 2.15 -7.43 -1.06
C LEU A 114 3.27 -7.13 -2.05
N GLY A 115 3.07 -6.08 -2.85
CA GLY A 115 4.02 -5.64 -3.87
C GLY A 115 4.96 -4.56 -3.37
N GLY A 116 6.24 -4.61 -3.74
CA GLY A 116 7.21 -3.56 -3.40
C GLY A 116 7.40 -3.33 -1.90
N LEU A 117 7.11 -4.32 -1.06
CA LEU A 117 7.25 -4.22 0.39
C LEU A 117 8.73 -4.22 0.78
N SER A 118 9.12 -3.31 1.66
CA SER A 118 10.42 -3.37 2.34
C SER A 118 10.36 -4.37 3.50
N PRO A 119 11.39 -5.22 3.71
CA PRO A 119 11.45 -6.10 4.88
C PRO A 119 11.72 -5.35 6.19
N HIS A 120 12.02 -4.07 6.13
CA HIS A 120 12.31 -3.19 7.27
C HIS A 120 11.50 -1.90 7.18
N GLU A 121 11.45 -1.12 8.27
CA GLU A 121 10.87 0.21 8.25
C GLU A 121 11.71 1.18 7.39
N PRO A 122 11.28 1.57 6.20
CA PRO A 122 12.11 2.36 5.28
C PRO A 122 12.25 3.83 5.71
N PHE A 123 11.34 4.32 6.54
CA PHE A 123 11.34 5.72 6.97
C PHE A 123 12.13 5.97 8.25
N GLY A 124 12.68 4.93 8.88
CA GLY A 124 13.37 5.03 10.18
C GLY A 124 14.50 6.06 10.21
N ALA A 125 15.26 6.18 9.12
CA ALA A 125 16.41 7.08 9.00
C ALA A 125 16.09 8.44 8.33
N VAL A 126 14.83 8.71 7.95
CA VAL A 126 14.45 9.97 7.29
C VAL A 126 14.53 11.15 8.27
N ASP A 127 15.23 12.21 7.95
CA ASP A 127 15.16 13.48 8.67
C ASP A 127 13.93 14.27 8.21
N VAL A 128 12.84 14.13 8.97
CA VAL A 128 11.55 14.74 8.65
C VAL A 128 11.61 16.28 8.71
N GLU A 129 12.39 16.83 9.66
CA GLU A 129 12.54 18.28 9.78
C GLU A 129 13.26 18.86 8.56
N ALA A 130 14.35 18.22 8.13
CA ALA A 130 15.08 18.64 6.93
C ALA A 130 14.22 18.52 5.65
N ALA A 131 13.38 17.48 5.55
CA ALA A 131 12.45 17.33 4.44
C ALA A 131 11.38 18.43 4.43
N LEU A 132 10.82 18.79 5.59
CA LEU A 132 9.86 19.91 5.72
C LEU A 132 10.53 21.28 5.50
N ALA A 133 11.76 21.48 5.95
CA ALA A 133 12.51 22.70 5.67
C ALA A 133 12.72 22.89 4.15
N PHE A 134 12.98 21.82 3.40
CA PHE A 134 13.03 21.88 1.94
C PHE A 134 11.66 22.23 1.35
N ALA A 135 10.56 21.68 1.85
CA ALA A 135 9.21 22.01 1.42
C ALA A 135 8.87 23.50 1.65
N ALA A 136 9.47 24.14 2.66
CA ALA A 136 9.35 25.56 2.94
C ALA A 136 10.31 26.45 2.11
N GLY A 137 10.99 25.93 1.09
CA GLY A 137 11.93 26.64 0.23
C GLY A 137 13.39 26.61 0.70
N GLY A 138 13.72 25.77 1.68
CA GLY A 138 15.10 25.56 2.15
C GLY A 138 15.94 24.72 1.18
N ARG A 139 17.17 24.40 1.61
CA ARG A 139 18.09 23.60 0.81
C ARG A 139 17.66 22.12 0.81
N LEU A 140 17.92 21.44 -0.33
CA LEU A 140 17.74 20.00 -0.40
C LEU A 140 18.66 19.31 0.61
N PRO A 141 18.14 18.35 1.41
CA PRO A 141 18.93 17.56 2.33
C PRO A 141 20.12 16.87 1.66
N ALA A 142 21.23 16.73 2.37
CA ALA A 142 22.43 16.07 1.84
C ALA A 142 22.32 14.53 1.87
N ASP A 143 21.56 13.99 2.84
CA ASP A 143 21.28 12.56 2.91
C ASP A 143 20.41 12.11 1.73
N PRO A 144 20.81 11.08 0.95
CA PRO A 144 20.08 10.66 -0.25
C PRO A 144 18.65 10.20 0.02
N LEU A 145 18.39 9.49 1.13
CA LEU A 145 17.07 9.03 1.47
C LEU A 145 16.16 10.20 1.82
N THR A 146 16.60 11.08 2.70
CA THR A 146 15.87 12.29 3.09
C THR A 146 15.64 13.20 1.88
N ALA A 147 16.62 13.35 1.00
CA ALA A 147 16.48 14.12 -0.25
C ALA A 147 15.43 13.52 -1.20
N ALA A 148 15.37 12.20 -1.31
CA ALA A 148 14.34 11.54 -2.11
C ALA A 148 12.95 11.76 -1.53
N ILE A 149 12.78 11.58 -0.23
CA ILE A 149 11.51 11.84 0.48
C ILE A 149 11.11 13.32 0.37
N ALA A 150 12.04 14.25 0.55
CA ALA A 150 11.78 15.67 0.40
C ALA A 150 11.21 16.02 -0.99
N ARG A 151 11.77 15.44 -2.05
CA ARG A 151 11.22 15.60 -3.41
C ARG A 151 9.85 14.95 -3.57
N MET A 152 9.62 13.80 -2.96
CA MET A 152 8.32 13.11 -3.04
C MET A 152 7.22 13.91 -2.37
N ILE A 153 7.44 14.41 -1.15
CA ILE A 153 6.42 15.18 -0.41
C ILE A 153 6.14 16.55 -1.00
N THR A 154 7.07 17.11 -1.79
CA THR A 154 6.93 18.41 -2.45
C THR A 154 6.44 18.32 -3.90
N ALA A 155 6.15 17.11 -4.40
CA ALA A 155 5.60 16.95 -5.73
C ALA A 155 4.23 17.64 -5.85
N PRO A 156 3.86 18.15 -7.04
CA PRO A 156 2.59 18.85 -7.24
C PRO A 156 1.38 18.06 -6.72
N GLY A 157 0.48 18.74 -6.02
CA GLY A 157 -0.75 18.14 -5.46
C GLY A 157 -0.54 17.35 -4.15
N ARG A 158 0.65 17.39 -3.55
CA ARG A 158 0.93 16.74 -2.26
C ARG A 158 0.82 17.74 -1.10
N ASP A 159 0.47 17.23 0.08
CA ASP A 159 0.53 17.98 1.34
C ASP A 159 1.78 17.51 2.12
N PRO A 160 2.88 18.28 2.13
CA PRO A 160 4.11 17.90 2.80
C PRO A 160 3.92 17.64 4.30
N ALA A 161 3.07 18.42 4.97
CA ALA A 161 2.83 18.28 6.40
C ALA A 161 2.04 17.01 6.73
N ALA A 162 1.05 16.66 5.90
CA ALA A 162 0.30 15.42 6.05
C ALA A 162 1.18 14.19 5.82
N LEU A 163 2.02 14.21 4.78
CA LEU A 163 2.95 13.13 4.46
C LEU A 163 4.04 12.97 5.53
N ALA A 164 4.56 14.08 6.06
CA ALA A 164 5.48 14.05 7.19
C ALA A 164 4.85 13.39 8.43
N ARG A 165 3.62 13.73 8.79
CA ARG A 165 2.88 13.07 9.88
C ARG A 165 2.69 11.57 9.63
N CYS A 166 2.46 11.17 8.39
CA CYS A 166 2.40 9.74 8.02
C CYS A 166 3.71 9.04 8.37
N ILE A 167 4.87 9.59 7.98
CA ILE A 167 6.19 9.05 8.33
C ILE A 167 6.36 8.94 9.84
N GLU A 168 6.01 9.99 10.58
CA GLU A 168 6.11 9.98 12.04
C GLU A 168 5.24 8.91 12.70
N GLY A 169 4.03 8.67 12.17
CA GLY A 169 3.15 7.60 12.64
C GLY A 169 3.73 6.21 12.40
N LEU A 170 4.25 5.97 11.21
CA LEU A 170 4.91 4.70 10.86
C LEU A 170 6.12 4.41 11.76
N ARG A 171 6.89 5.44 12.10
CA ARG A 171 8.06 5.33 13.00
C ARG A 171 7.70 4.99 14.44
N ARG A 172 6.49 5.32 14.90
CA ARG A 172 6.03 4.96 16.25
C ARG A 172 5.75 3.46 16.39
N GLU A 173 5.36 2.81 15.29
CA GLU A 173 5.14 1.37 15.19
C GLU A 173 5.93 0.83 13.99
N PRO A 174 7.28 0.72 14.09
CA PRO A 174 8.13 0.35 12.98
C PRO A 174 7.85 -1.09 12.52
N PHE A 175 8.03 -1.34 11.22
CA PHE A 175 7.80 -2.65 10.64
C PHE A 175 8.85 -3.65 11.16
N ALA A 176 8.41 -4.55 12.03
CA ALA A 176 9.22 -5.61 12.63
C ALA A 176 8.40 -6.92 12.64
N PRO A 177 8.23 -7.57 11.48
CA PRO A 177 7.37 -8.75 11.36
C PRO A 177 7.92 -9.94 12.11
N GLU A 178 7.04 -10.64 12.83
CA GLU A 178 7.35 -11.87 13.56
C GLU A 178 6.75 -13.09 12.86
N ALA A 179 7.31 -14.28 13.15
CA ALA A 179 6.81 -15.53 12.61
C ALA A 179 5.36 -15.77 13.04
N GLY A 180 4.48 -16.07 12.08
CA GLY A 180 3.06 -16.33 12.33
C GLY A 180 2.21 -15.06 12.53
N ALA A 181 2.74 -13.87 12.35
CA ALA A 181 1.97 -12.60 12.41
C ALA A 181 0.88 -12.54 11.33
N LEU A 182 1.11 -13.14 10.17
CA LEU A 182 0.11 -13.34 9.14
C LEU A 182 -0.23 -14.83 8.99
N THR A 183 -1.52 -15.13 8.99
CA THR A 183 -2.04 -16.51 8.80
C THR A 183 -2.88 -16.65 7.52
N VAL A 184 -3.08 -15.55 6.80
CA VAL A 184 -3.81 -15.54 5.54
C VAL A 184 -2.88 -15.86 4.37
N PRO A 185 -3.35 -16.57 3.33
CA PRO A 185 -2.59 -16.81 2.12
C PRO A 185 -2.03 -15.51 1.55
N THR A 186 -0.70 -15.43 1.42
CA THR A 186 -0.01 -14.19 1.06
C THR A 186 0.95 -14.43 -0.12
N ARG A 187 0.93 -13.55 -1.11
CA ARG A 187 1.92 -13.48 -2.18
C ARG A 187 2.73 -12.20 -2.06
N PHE A 188 4.03 -12.35 -1.92
CA PHE A 188 4.98 -11.26 -2.08
C PHE A 188 5.32 -11.08 -3.56
N VAL A 189 5.40 -9.82 -4.02
CA VAL A 189 5.85 -9.51 -5.38
C VAL A 189 6.91 -8.43 -5.33
N ALA A 190 8.10 -8.72 -5.83
CA ALA A 190 9.23 -7.77 -5.85
C ALA A 190 9.69 -7.48 -7.27
N GLY A 191 10.04 -6.25 -7.55
CA GLY A 191 10.77 -5.89 -8.77
C GLY A 191 12.19 -6.44 -8.71
N ARG A 192 12.70 -6.97 -9.84
CA ARG A 192 14.07 -7.52 -9.90
C ARG A 192 15.13 -6.48 -9.52
N ASP A 193 14.89 -5.24 -9.92
CA ASP A 193 15.82 -4.14 -9.76
C ASP A 193 15.33 -3.14 -8.69
N ASP A 194 14.41 -3.59 -7.82
CA ASP A 194 13.79 -2.77 -6.77
C ASP A 194 14.65 -2.76 -5.49
N PRO A 195 15.36 -1.66 -5.18
CA PRO A 195 16.18 -1.58 -3.98
C PRO A 195 15.35 -1.54 -2.68
N VAL A 196 14.06 -1.14 -2.75
CA VAL A 196 13.17 -1.08 -1.58
C VAL A 196 12.80 -2.48 -1.09
N SER A 197 12.61 -3.41 -2.03
CA SER A 197 12.24 -4.80 -1.73
C SER A 197 13.45 -5.72 -1.54
N GLN A 198 14.66 -5.19 -1.51
CA GLN A 198 15.86 -6.00 -1.29
C GLN A 198 15.78 -6.72 0.07
N GLY A 199 15.98 -8.04 0.08
CA GLY A 199 15.87 -8.87 1.28
C GLY A 199 14.43 -9.32 1.60
N ILE A 200 13.45 -9.05 0.72
CA ILE A 200 12.04 -9.43 0.93
C ILE A 200 11.85 -10.94 1.14
N GLU A 201 12.74 -11.76 0.60
CA GLU A 201 12.73 -13.22 0.77
C GLU A 201 12.83 -13.66 2.24
N THR A 202 13.34 -12.81 3.11
CA THR A 202 13.41 -13.06 4.56
C THR A 202 12.04 -13.07 5.23
N LEU A 203 11.01 -12.49 4.61
CA LEU A 203 9.65 -12.50 5.12
C LEU A 203 8.88 -13.78 4.80
N VAL A 204 9.26 -14.49 3.74
CA VAL A 204 8.56 -15.71 3.29
C VAL A 204 8.47 -16.76 4.40
N PRO A 205 9.56 -17.13 5.11
CA PRO A 205 9.48 -18.10 6.17
C PRO A 205 8.68 -17.65 7.40
N LEU A 206 8.44 -16.33 7.55
CA LEU A 206 7.65 -15.78 8.66
C LEU A 206 6.13 -15.92 8.43
N VAL A 207 5.70 -16.12 7.17
CA VAL A 207 4.28 -16.18 6.78
C VAL A 207 3.96 -17.57 6.19
N PRO A 208 3.39 -18.48 6.96
CA PRO A 208 3.06 -19.82 6.47
C PRO A 208 2.13 -19.79 5.26
N GLY A 209 2.48 -20.55 4.23
CA GLY A 209 1.70 -20.62 2.98
C GLY A 209 1.89 -19.42 2.06
N SER A 210 2.88 -18.56 2.30
CA SER A 210 3.24 -17.50 1.37
C SER A 210 4.20 -17.97 0.27
N ASP A 211 4.22 -17.22 -0.81
CA ASP A 211 5.21 -17.33 -1.88
C ASP A 211 5.78 -15.96 -2.27
N LEU A 212 6.91 -15.98 -2.99
CA LEU A 212 7.55 -14.79 -3.53
C LEU A 212 7.68 -14.92 -5.04
N LEU A 213 7.19 -13.91 -5.75
CA LEU A 213 7.37 -13.79 -7.19
C LEU A 213 8.20 -12.56 -7.52
N THR A 214 9.25 -12.74 -8.33
CA THR A 214 10.03 -11.61 -8.87
C THR A 214 9.52 -11.25 -10.25
N VAL A 215 9.24 -9.95 -10.46
CA VAL A 215 8.81 -9.39 -11.74
C VAL A 215 9.88 -8.43 -12.29
N PRO A 216 9.90 -8.15 -13.60
CA PRO A 216 10.83 -7.15 -14.16
C PRO A 216 10.54 -5.74 -13.62
N GLY A 217 11.61 -4.94 -13.49
CA GLY A 217 11.54 -3.50 -13.19
C GLY A 217 12.07 -3.12 -11.82
N ASP A 218 12.32 -1.82 -11.68
CA ASP A 218 12.58 -1.15 -10.41
C ASP A 218 11.28 -0.96 -9.61
N HIS A 219 11.34 -0.25 -8.49
CA HIS A 219 10.19 -0.01 -7.60
C HIS A 219 8.96 0.54 -8.33
N GLY A 220 9.11 1.53 -9.20
CA GLY A 220 8.00 2.10 -9.96
C GLY A 220 7.64 1.28 -11.20
N GLY A 221 8.61 0.67 -11.86
CA GLY A 221 8.43 -0.17 -13.04
C GLY A 221 7.66 -1.45 -12.75
N ALA A 222 7.95 -2.09 -11.62
CA ALA A 222 7.23 -3.29 -11.18
C ALA A 222 5.75 -3.00 -10.94
N LEU A 223 5.40 -1.91 -10.25
CA LEU A 223 4.00 -1.51 -10.02
C LEU A 223 3.23 -1.32 -11.33
N ARG A 224 3.83 -0.57 -12.27
CA ARG A 224 3.18 -0.24 -13.54
C ARG A 224 3.19 -1.38 -14.56
N GLY A 225 4.01 -2.40 -14.32
CA GLY A 225 4.18 -3.53 -15.21
C GLY A 225 2.99 -4.49 -15.23
N ALA A 226 2.65 -5.01 -16.42
CA ALA A 226 1.64 -6.06 -16.55
C ALA A 226 1.96 -7.34 -15.75
N PRO A 227 3.24 -7.77 -15.56
CA PRO A 227 3.55 -8.97 -14.81
C PRO A 227 3.06 -8.95 -13.36
N PHE A 228 3.16 -7.81 -12.64
CA PHE A 228 2.64 -7.69 -11.28
C PHE A 228 1.11 -7.89 -11.26
N ARG A 229 0.38 -7.18 -12.11
CA ARG A 229 -1.08 -7.30 -12.19
C ARG A 229 -1.51 -8.73 -12.55
N THR A 230 -0.85 -9.35 -13.51
CA THR A 230 -1.13 -10.74 -13.90
C THR A 230 -0.90 -11.71 -12.74
N ALA A 231 0.22 -11.57 -12.01
CA ALA A 231 0.54 -12.38 -10.85
C ALA A 231 -0.50 -12.25 -9.73
N ALA A 232 -0.93 -11.01 -9.45
CA ALA A 232 -1.95 -10.74 -8.45
C ALA A 232 -3.30 -11.33 -8.85
N LEU A 233 -3.77 -11.09 -10.08
CA LEU A 233 -5.03 -11.65 -10.59
C LEU A 233 -5.03 -13.18 -10.50
N ALA A 234 -3.99 -13.84 -10.97
CA ALA A 234 -3.87 -15.30 -10.89
C ALA A 234 -4.00 -15.81 -9.44
N PHE A 235 -3.35 -15.15 -8.50
CA PHE A 235 -3.41 -15.53 -7.08
C PHE A 235 -4.79 -15.29 -6.47
N LEU A 236 -5.44 -14.16 -6.77
CA LEU A 236 -6.74 -13.80 -6.20
C LEU A 236 -7.90 -14.63 -6.77
N THR A 237 -7.75 -15.19 -7.97
CA THR A 237 -8.78 -15.99 -8.66
C THR A 237 -8.59 -17.51 -8.51
N THR A 238 -7.52 -17.96 -7.89
CA THR A 238 -7.36 -19.39 -7.54
C THR A 238 -8.53 -19.84 -6.65
N PRO A 239 -9.09 -21.04 -6.85
CA PRO A 239 -10.17 -21.58 -6.02
C PRO A 239 -9.82 -21.68 -4.53
#